data_e3a1a80984d28ed8130417e2a18d0c3b
#
_entry.id   e3a1a80984d28ed8130417e2a18d0c3b
#
_cell.length_a   1.000
_cell.length_b   1.000
_cell.length_c   1.000
_cell.angle_alpha   90.00
_cell.angle_beta   90.00
_cell.angle_gamma   90.00
#
_symmetry.space_group_name_H-M   'P 1'
#
loop_
_entity.id
_entity.type
_entity.pdbx_description
1 polymer ?
#
loop_
_entity_poly.entity_id
_entity_poly.type
_entity_poly.pdbx_seq_one_letter_code
_entity_poly.pdbx_strand_id
1 'polypeptide(L)'
;MGYHYQSRLGTTDTNYELIFLDVETDNITFYGQLDEPVHRWFRLTAAFSPDLVRRCLTRFTTEGETRTVLDPFCGTGTTVVESLRNGHNALGVEYNPIYERVARAKATSWDIDTDELREVQHTVISDAWELSFQWNEKSITEIEEETDVYFPEIYNRDRWWDEKTLKELVALREAIDNADAPDRQKELLMVGLLAILVDASNATYNHVSLSFMDEPQGYVNAIDLFDDKMVQIRSDIRVLGPARGTVDVIGGDSTKLTESVDPNSADTIITSPPYPNRYSYIRETRPHLFFLDLVEDAGEVGEMALDSVGGTWGRATSELEDAYIEPVNSVVEDALEDVEPLLDEQDRPMRNYVVKYFNKMEKHMQGVEKVLQDGSNMAYTVGNSELKGVEVRTDEILADMFIEHGYDDVTIARARSRNSKKALYEAIVYASDR
;
A
#
# COMPACT_ATOMS: atom_id res chain seq x y z
N MET A 1 -29.64 -1.82 -7.88
CA MET A 1 -30.03 -2.90 -6.94
C MET A 1 -30.29 -2.28 -5.61
N GLY A 2 -31.48 -2.54 -5.01
CA GLY A 2 -31.92 -1.79 -3.84
C GLY A 2 -31.13 -2.14 -2.58
N TYR A 3 -30.68 -1.13 -1.87
CA TYR A 3 -30.09 -1.26 -0.55
C TYR A 3 -31.19 -1.62 0.45
N HIS A 4 -31.09 -2.77 1.11
CA HIS A 4 -31.91 -3.07 2.27
C HIS A 4 -31.25 -2.46 3.52
N TYR A 5 -31.77 -1.33 3.96
CA TYR A 5 -31.43 -0.72 5.23
C TYR A 5 -32.03 -1.56 6.38
N GLN A 6 -31.20 -2.12 7.24
CA GLN A 6 -31.62 -2.54 8.55
C GLN A 6 -30.94 -1.63 9.60
N SER A 7 -31.66 -0.60 10.02
CA SER A 7 -31.27 0.14 11.24
C SER A 7 -31.46 -0.76 12.45
N ARG A 8 -30.38 -1.09 13.16
CA ARG A 8 -30.48 -1.48 14.56
C ARG A 8 -30.21 -0.24 15.39
N LEU A 9 -31.26 0.25 16.03
CA LEU A 9 -31.19 1.19 17.14
C LEU A 9 -30.41 0.53 18.28
N GLY A 10 -29.11 0.77 18.37
CA GLY A 10 -28.30 0.59 19.55
C GLY A 10 -28.46 1.84 20.40
N THR A 11 -28.81 1.67 21.65
CA THR A 11 -28.94 2.72 22.65
C THR A 11 -27.58 3.20 23.14
N THR A 12 -26.91 4.01 22.34
CA THR A 12 -25.88 4.98 22.78
C THR A 12 -26.08 6.23 21.94
N ASP A 13 -25.93 7.40 22.53
CA ASP A 13 -25.94 8.70 21.83
C ASP A 13 -24.72 8.81 20.88
N THR A 14 -24.68 7.98 19.81
CA THR A 14 -23.65 8.09 18.76
C THR A 14 -24.05 9.13 17.74
N ASN A 15 -23.15 10.04 17.43
CA ASN A 15 -23.38 11.12 16.48
C ASN A 15 -23.16 10.67 15.02
N TYR A 16 -23.11 9.38 14.71
CA TYR A 16 -22.93 8.82 13.37
C TYR A 16 -24.00 7.77 13.04
N GLU A 17 -24.29 7.61 11.74
CA GLU A 17 -25.17 6.55 11.24
C GLU A 17 -24.38 5.24 11.03
N LEU A 18 -24.92 4.11 11.52
CA LEU A 18 -24.35 2.78 11.29
C LEU A 18 -25.22 1.99 10.30
N ILE A 19 -24.65 1.64 9.15
CA ILE A 19 -25.31 0.82 8.15
C ILE A 19 -24.54 -0.50 7.92
N PHE A 20 -25.25 -1.55 7.50
CA PHE A 20 -24.63 -2.83 7.15
C PHE A 20 -24.75 -3.04 5.65
N LEU A 21 -23.59 -3.27 5.00
CA LEU A 21 -23.55 -3.55 3.57
C LEU A 21 -23.78 -5.05 3.34
N ASP A 22 -24.71 -5.37 2.43
CA ASP A 22 -24.84 -6.74 1.90
C ASP A 22 -23.91 -6.87 0.68
N VAL A 23 -22.60 -7.05 0.95
CA VAL A 23 -21.57 -7.17 -0.08
C VAL A 23 -20.87 -8.51 0.09
N GLU A 24 -20.67 -9.22 -0.99
CA GLU A 24 -19.83 -10.42 -0.99
C GLU A 24 -18.39 -10.03 -0.56
N THR A 25 -17.79 -10.81 0.32
CA THR A 25 -16.49 -10.53 0.95
C THR A 25 -15.37 -10.33 -0.08
N ASP A 26 -15.46 -11.02 -1.23
CA ASP A 26 -14.48 -10.94 -2.31
C ASP A 26 -14.44 -9.56 -3.00
N ASN A 27 -15.51 -8.76 -2.88
CA ASN A 27 -15.62 -7.44 -3.49
C ASN A 27 -15.05 -6.31 -2.63
N ILE A 28 -14.57 -6.60 -1.42
CA ILE A 28 -14.01 -5.59 -0.50
C ILE A 28 -12.53 -5.88 -0.25
N THR A 29 -12.11 -7.14 -0.36
CA THR A 29 -10.77 -7.59 -0.01
C THR A 29 -9.82 -7.62 -1.22
N PHE A 30 -8.52 -7.70 -0.90
CA PHE A 30 -7.39 -7.87 -1.80
C PHE A 30 -7.56 -8.93 -2.91
N TYR A 31 -8.33 -10.00 -2.70
CA TYR A 31 -8.46 -11.09 -3.68
C TYR A 31 -8.99 -10.62 -5.04
N GLY A 32 -9.82 -9.59 -5.10
CA GLY A 32 -10.28 -9.01 -6.36
C GLY A 32 -9.20 -8.30 -7.20
N GLN A 33 -8.06 -7.94 -6.61
CA GLN A 33 -6.97 -7.27 -7.35
C GLN A 33 -6.12 -8.22 -8.19
N LEU A 34 -5.99 -9.48 -7.77
CA LEU A 34 -5.07 -10.44 -8.40
C LEU A 34 -5.42 -10.75 -9.85
N ASP A 35 -6.68 -10.56 -10.25
CA ASP A 35 -7.18 -10.87 -11.58
C ASP A 35 -7.44 -9.61 -12.43
N GLU A 36 -7.49 -8.40 -11.82
CA GLU A 36 -7.79 -7.18 -12.56
C GLU A 36 -6.56 -6.59 -13.27
N PRO A 37 -6.71 -6.17 -14.54
CA PRO A 37 -5.64 -5.50 -15.28
C PRO A 37 -5.07 -4.31 -14.52
N VAL A 38 -3.77 -4.11 -14.60
CA VAL A 38 -2.95 -3.11 -13.90
C VAL A 38 -2.79 -3.39 -12.41
N HIS A 39 -3.87 -3.70 -11.68
CA HIS A 39 -3.79 -4.00 -10.25
C HIS A 39 -2.92 -5.24 -9.98
N ARG A 40 -2.96 -6.24 -10.85
CA ARG A 40 -2.18 -7.48 -10.78
C ARG A 40 -0.69 -7.35 -11.13
N TRP A 41 -0.21 -6.15 -11.52
CA TRP A 41 1.21 -5.99 -11.87
C TRP A 41 2.12 -6.22 -10.68
N PHE A 42 1.71 -5.75 -9.52
CA PHE A 42 2.48 -5.89 -8.30
C PHE A 42 1.55 -6.29 -7.14
N ARG A 43 1.94 -7.30 -6.37
CA ARG A 43 1.16 -7.79 -5.23
C ARG A 43 1.39 -6.92 -4.01
N LEU A 44 0.32 -6.42 -3.41
CA LEU A 44 0.29 -5.83 -2.07
C LEU A 44 -0.75 -6.60 -1.25
N THR A 45 -0.32 -7.26 -0.17
CA THR A 45 -1.18 -8.18 0.60
C THR A 45 -2.33 -7.46 1.31
N ALA A 46 -2.12 -6.22 1.72
CA ALA A 46 -3.09 -5.42 2.47
C ALA A 46 -3.76 -4.32 1.63
N ALA A 47 -3.96 -4.56 0.34
CA ALA A 47 -4.68 -3.63 -0.53
C ALA A 47 -6.19 -3.83 -0.45
N PHE A 48 -6.96 -2.78 -0.73
CA PHE A 48 -8.41 -2.86 -0.86
C PHE A 48 -8.86 -3.00 -2.33
N SER A 49 -10.12 -3.43 -2.51
CA SER A 49 -10.62 -3.80 -3.83
C SER A 49 -10.80 -2.60 -4.77
N PRO A 50 -10.45 -2.72 -6.07
CA PRO A 50 -10.83 -1.74 -7.09
C PRO A 50 -12.33 -1.49 -7.18
N ASP A 51 -13.15 -2.51 -6.96
CA ASP A 51 -14.62 -2.39 -6.94
C ASP A 51 -15.11 -1.46 -5.82
N LEU A 52 -14.44 -1.48 -4.68
CA LEU A 52 -14.74 -0.57 -3.58
C LEU A 52 -14.50 0.90 -3.97
N VAL A 53 -13.37 1.19 -4.63
CA VAL A 53 -13.08 2.53 -5.14
C VAL A 53 -14.15 2.98 -6.12
N ARG A 54 -14.52 2.15 -7.08
CA ARG A 54 -15.58 2.43 -8.06
C ARG A 54 -16.92 2.75 -7.38
N ARG A 55 -17.26 2.04 -6.31
CA ARG A 55 -18.48 2.31 -5.52
C ARG A 55 -18.41 3.65 -4.80
N CYS A 56 -17.27 3.99 -4.18
CA CYS A 56 -17.06 5.28 -3.55
C CYS A 56 -17.14 6.42 -4.59
N LEU A 57 -16.49 6.27 -5.75
CA LEU A 57 -16.60 7.25 -6.84
C LEU A 57 -18.06 7.44 -7.28
N THR A 58 -18.79 6.33 -7.51
CA THR A 58 -20.21 6.40 -7.88
C THR A 58 -21.07 7.09 -6.80
N ARG A 59 -20.73 6.95 -5.52
CA ARG A 59 -21.45 7.61 -4.43
C ARG A 59 -21.18 9.11 -4.40
N PHE A 60 -19.97 9.55 -4.70
CA PHE A 60 -19.51 10.92 -4.54
C PHE A 60 -19.61 11.78 -5.80
N THR A 61 -19.92 11.18 -6.96
CA THR A 61 -19.91 11.88 -8.24
C THR A 61 -21.24 11.73 -8.98
N THR A 62 -21.59 12.75 -9.76
CA THR A 62 -22.68 12.72 -10.70
C THR A 62 -22.16 12.54 -12.12
N GLU A 63 -23.03 12.11 -13.05
CA GLU A 63 -22.64 11.88 -14.44
C GLU A 63 -22.05 13.15 -15.08
N GLY A 64 -20.85 13.03 -15.63
CA GLY A 64 -20.11 14.12 -16.29
C GLY A 64 -19.30 15.01 -15.34
N GLU A 65 -19.32 14.74 -14.05
CA GLU A 65 -18.53 15.46 -13.07
C GLU A 65 -17.09 14.92 -13.01
N THR A 66 -16.10 15.80 -12.97
CA THR A 66 -14.69 15.46 -12.76
C THR A 66 -14.27 15.90 -11.36
N ARG A 67 -13.76 14.97 -10.55
CA ARG A 67 -13.25 15.21 -9.21
C ARG A 67 -11.71 15.12 -9.21
N THR A 68 -11.10 15.73 -8.19
CA THR A 68 -9.70 15.49 -7.83
C THR A 68 -9.65 14.61 -6.60
N VAL A 69 -9.37 13.33 -6.83
CA VAL A 69 -9.40 12.28 -5.80
C VAL A 69 -8.02 12.15 -5.19
N LEU A 70 -7.92 12.31 -3.89
CA LEU A 70 -6.69 12.12 -3.12
C LEU A 70 -6.73 10.79 -2.38
N ASP A 71 -5.65 10.02 -2.50
CA ASP A 71 -5.35 8.88 -1.63
C ASP A 71 -4.04 9.15 -0.87
N PRO A 72 -4.11 9.55 0.40
CA PRO A 72 -2.93 9.87 1.21
C PRO A 72 -2.19 8.64 1.76
N PHE A 73 -2.66 7.43 1.44
CA PHE A 73 -2.03 6.13 1.74
C PHE A 73 -2.12 5.23 0.51
N CYS A 74 -1.64 5.74 -0.64
CA CYS A 74 -2.04 5.17 -1.94
C CYS A 74 -1.48 3.76 -2.21
N GLY A 75 -0.52 3.27 -1.44
CA GLY A 75 0.06 1.95 -1.62
C GLY A 75 0.53 1.75 -3.06
N THR A 76 0.09 0.69 -3.69
CA THR A 76 0.38 0.41 -5.11
C THR A 76 -0.61 1.07 -6.09
N GLY A 77 -1.39 2.08 -5.63
CA GLY A 77 -2.15 2.99 -6.47
C GLY A 77 -3.55 2.53 -6.89
N THR A 78 -4.27 1.77 -6.06
CA THR A 78 -5.63 1.29 -6.42
C THR A 78 -6.59 2.46 -6.66
N THR A 79 -6.69 3.40 -5.73
CA THR A 79 -7.52 4.60 -5.87
C THR A 79 -7.09 5.45 -7.06
N VAL A 80 -5.78 5.65 -7.22
CA VAL A 80 -5.20 6.46 -8.29
C VAL A 80 -5.60 5.91 -9.66
N VAL A 81 -5.40 4.60 -9.88
CA VAL A 81 -5.73 3.92 -11.14
C VAL A 81 -7.23 3.97 -11.42
N GLU A 82 -8.08 3.67 -10.44
CA GLU A 82 -9.53 3.66 -10.64
C GLU A 82 -10.09 5.07 -10.85
N SER A 83 -9.54 6.09 -10.21
CA SER A 83 -9.92 7.49 -10.47
C SER A 83 -9.66 7.88 -11.92
N LEU A 84 -8.48 7.57 -12.46
CA LEU A 84 -8.13 7.83 -13.86
C LEU A 84 -9.02 7.05 -14.85
N ARG A 85 -9.33 5.77 -14.56
CA ARG A 85 -10.21 4.95 -15.40
C ARG A 85 -11.62 5.52 -15.50
N ASN A 86 -12.08 6.16 -14.42
CA ASN A 86 -13.42 6.74 -14.35
C ASN A 86 -13.47 8.22 -14.76
N GLY A 87 -12.35 8.79 -15.21
CA GLY A 87 -12.32 10.17 -15.77
C GLY A 87 -12.12 11.27 -14.74
N HIS A 88 -11.58 10.93 -13.57
CA HIS A 88 -11.22 11.86 -12.51
C HIS A 88 -9.71 12.14 -12.50
N ASN A 89 -9.31 13.26 -11.89
CA ASN A 89 -7.92 13.52 -11.55
C ASN A 89 -7.56 12.74 -10.29
N ALA A 90 -6.29 12.36 -10.15
CA ALA A 90 -5.81 11.57 -9.03
C ALA A 90 -4.54 12.14 -8.42
N LEU A 91 -4.52 12.22 -7.09
CA LEU A 91 -3.35 12.53 -6.28
C LEU A 91 -3.09 11.35 -5.35
N GLY A 92 -1.85 10.83 -5.33
CA GLY A 92 -1.43 9.77 -4.43
C GLY A 92 -0.27 10.22 -3.58
N VAL A 93 -0.31 9.93 -2.27
CA VAL A 93 0.86 10.09 -1.39
C VAL A 93 1.19 8.73 -0.80
N GLU A 94 2.46 8.34 -0.89
CA GLU A 94 2.93 7.05 -0.38
C GLU A 94 4.29 7.18 0.31
N TYR A 95 4.36 6.64 1.53
CA TYR A 95 5.56 6.68 2.35
C TYR A 95 6.62 5.64 1.91
N ASN A 96 6.18 4.47 1.43
CA ASN A 96 7.07 3.39 1.02
C ASN A 96 7.55 3.63 -0.41
N PRO A 97 8.86 3.84 -0.65
CA PRO A 97 9.37 4.20 -1.99
C PRO A 97 9.16 3.11 -3.04
N ILE A 98 9.00 1.85 -2.63
CA ILE A 98 8.69 0.76 -3.56
C ILE A 98 7.23 0.87 -4.04
N TYR A 99 6.30 1.10 -3.12
CA TYR A 99 4.89 1.24 -3.48
C TYR A 99 4.62 2.52 -4.26
N GLU A 100 5.28 3.63 -3.88
CA GLU A 100 5.21 4.90 -4.61
C GLU A 100 5.66 4.71 -6.08
N ARG A 101 6.81 4.06 -6.31
CA ARG A 101 7.32 3.74 -7.64
C ARG A 101 6.33 2.91 -8.45
N VAL A 102 5.75 1.88 -7.84
CA VAL A 102 4.75 1.01 -8.46
C VAL A 102 3.47 1.78 -8.80
N ALA A 103 2.96 2.60 -7.88
CA ALA A 103 1.75 3.40 -8.08
C ALA A 103 1.94 4.39 -9.23
N ARG A 104 3.06 5.09 -9.26
CA ARG A 104 3.41 6.04 -10.32
C ARG A 104 3.52 5.36 -11.68
N ALA A 105 4.21 4.22 -11.77
CA ALA A 105 4.32 3.46 -13.02
C ALA A 105 2.95 2.98 -13.52
N LYS A 106 2.11 2.44 -12.62
CA LYS A 106 0.73 2.04 -12.96
C LYS A 106 -0.11 3.20 -13.48
N ALA A 107 0.03 4.38 -12.88
CA ALA A 107 -0.75 5.55 -13.21
C ALA A 107 -0.32 6.25 -14.51
N THR A 108 0.96 6.20 -14.86
CA THR A 108 1.55 6.97 -15.97
C THR A 108 1.86 6.18 -17.23
N SER A 109 1.64 4.86 -17.26
CA SER A 109 2.10 4.00 -18.37
C SER A 109 1.05 3.69 -19.44
N TRP A 110 -0.11 4.30 -19.41
CA TRP A 110 -1.27 3.92 -20.23
C TRP A 110 -1.16 4.27 -21.72
N ASP A 111 -0.33 5.24 -22.06
CA ASP A 111 -0.04 5.69 -23.43
C ASP A 111 1.30 5.19 -23.98
N ILE A 112 1.95 4.25 -23.27
CA ILE A 112 3.19 3.61 -23.76
C ILE A 112 2.86 2.74 -24.97
N ASP A 113 3.62 2.90 -26.05
CA ASP A 113 3.56 2.00 -27.19
C ASP A 113 4.06 0.60 -26.80
N THR A 114 3.14 -0.36 -26.81
CA THR A 114 3.42 -1.73 -26.35
C THR A 114 4.30 -2.53 -27.30
N ASP A 115 4.42 -2.12 -28.58
CA ASP A 115 5.31 -2.78 -29.52
C ASP A 115 6.74 -2.24 -29.37
N GLU A 116 6.92 -0.93 -29.17
CA GLU A 116 8.22 -0.36 -28.78
C GLU A 116 8.70 -0.95 -27.44
N LEU A 117 7.82 -1.00 -26.44
CA LEU A 117 8.15 -1.61 -25.14
C LEU A 117 8.57 -3.08 -25.29
N ARG A 118 7.96 -3.83 -26.20
CA ARG A 118 8.36 -5.21 -26.49
C ARG A 118 9.77 -5.30 -27.06
N GLU A 119 10.15 -4.39 -27.96
CA GLU A 119 11.49 -4.36 -28.54
C GLU A 119 12.54 -4.06 -27.47
N VAL A 120 12.28 -3.08 -26.60
CA VAL A 120 13.16 -2.77 -25.45
C VAL A 120 13.25 -3.96 -24.50
N GLN A 121 12.13 -4.60 -24.16
CA GLN A 121 12.11 -5.80 -23.33
C GLN A 121 12.98 -6.92 -23.91
N HIS A 122 12.90 -7.20 -25.22
CA HIS A 122 13.72 -8.23 -25.85
C HIS A 122 15.21 -7.89 -25.78
N THR A 123 15.59 -6.61 -25.94
CA THR A 123 16.97 -6.17 -25.78
C THR A 123 17.44 -6.38 -24.33
N VAL A 124 16.66 -5.92 -23.35
CA VAL A 124 16.96 -6.13 -21.92
C VAL A 124 17.13 -7.61 -21.57
N ILE A 125 16.26 -8.48 -22.06
CA ILE A 125 16.35 -9.93 -21.85
C ILE A 125 17.63 -10.49 -22.49
N SER A 126 17.97 -10.07 -23.71
CA SER A 126 19.19 -10.51 -24.39
C SER A 126 20.45 -10.09 -23.61
N ASP A 127 20.51 -8.84 -23.17
CA ASP A 127 21.64 -8.31 -22.41
C ASP A 127 21.75 -8.97 -21.02
N ALA A 128 20.62 -9.21 -20.37
CA ALA A 128 20.59 -9.95 -19.09
C ALA A 128 21.09 -11.39 -19.24
N TRP A 129 20.73 -12.08 -20.32
CA TRP A 129 21.27 -13.41 -20.61
C TRP A 129 22.79 -13.37 -20.86
N GLU A 130 23.28 -12.37 -21.59
CA GLU A 130 24.71 -12.21 -21.85
C GLU A 130 25.46 -11.97 -20.54
N LEU A 131 25.01 -11.06 -19.68
CA LEU A 131 25.59 -10.79 -18.37
C LEU A 131 25.56 -12.03 -17.47
N SER A 132 24.41 -12.69 -17.35
CA SER A 132 24.26 -13.91 -16.55
C SER A 132 25.20 -15.03 -17.03
N PHE A 133 25.39 -15.18 -18.33
CA PHE A 133 26.32 -16.14 -18.90
C PHE A 133 27.78 -15.81 -18.55
N GLN A 134 28.18 -14.52 -18.64
CA GLN A 134 29.52 -14.05 -18.26
C GLN A 134 29.81 -14.30 -16.77
N TRP A 135 28.77 -14.26 -15.91
CA TRP A 135 28.87 -14.45 -14.47
C TRP A 135 28.70 -15.91 -14.00
N ASN A 136 28.38 -16.84 -14.89
CA ASN A 136 27.98 -18.19 -14.52
C ASN A 136 29.04 -18.93 -13.68
N GLU A 137 30.31 -18.80 -14.00
CA GLU A 137 31.43 -19.48 -13.32
C GLU A 137 32.07 -18.63 -12.20
N LYS A 138 31.64 -17.39 -12.00
CA LYS A 138 32.16 -16.46 -10.99
C LYS A 138 31.27 -16.46 -9.75
N SER A 139 31.87 -16.36 -8.58
CA SER A 139 31.13 -16.02 -7.36
C SER A 139 30.65 -14.58 -7.40
N ILE A 140 29.66 -14.23 -6.58
CA ILE A 140 29.19 -12.84 -6.46
C ILE A 140 30.34 -11.92 -6.04
N THR A 141 31.19 -12.34 -5.11
CA THR A 141 32.36 -11.55 -4.67
C THR A 141 33.33 -11.27 -5.80
N GLU A 142 33.59 -12.24 -6.68
CA GLU A 142 34.45 -12.02 -7.86
C GLU A 142 33.82 -11.03 -8.85
N ILE A 143 32.49 -11.05 -9.00
CA ILE A 143 31.79 -10.09 -9.86
C ILE A 143 31.90 -8.68 -9.26
N GLU A 144 31.64 -8.53 -7.94
CA GLU A 144 31.75 -7.25 -7.21
C GLU A 144 33.17 -6.67 -7.24
N GLU A 145 34.21 -7.52 -7.20
CA GLU A 145 35.61 -7.09 -7.28
C GLU A 145 36.05 -6.67 -8.71
N GLU A 146 35.44 -7.24 -9.74
CA GLU A 146 35.80 -6.99 -11.14
C GLU A 146 34.93 -5.90 -11.80
N THR A 147 33.80 -5.56 -11.20
CA THR A 147 32.79 -4.64 -11.76
C THR A 147 32.25 -3.72 -10.69
N ASP A 148 31.57 -2.63 -11.09
CA ASP A 148 30.84 -1.74 -10.17
C ASP A 148 29.39 -2.20 -9.95
N VAL A 149 29.06 -3.47 -10.25
CA VAL A 149 27.71 -4.00 -10.12
C VAL A 149 27.35 -4.25 -8.65
N TYR A 150 26.27 -3.64 -8.21
CA TYR A 150 25.76 -3.81 -6.84
C TYR A 150 24.96 -5.10 -6.69
N PHE A 151 25.24 -5.87 -5.65
CA PHE A 151 24.40 -6.98 -5.19
C PHE A 151 23.77 -6.64 -3.82
N PRO A 152 22.49 -6.99 -3.57
CA PRO A 152 21.81 -6.57 -2.36
C PRO A 152 22.49 -7.07 -1.08
N GLU A 153 22.82 -6.16 -0.15
CA GLU A 153 23.47 -6.45 1.14
C GLU A 153 22.47 -6.87 2.23
N ILE A 154 21.42 -7.58 1.86
CA ILE A 154 20.42 -8.06 2.79
C ILE A 154 20.99 -9.21 3.65
N TYR A 155 20.74 -9.17 4.97
CA TYR A 155 21.16 -10.21 5.91
C TYR A 155 20.68 -11.60 5.49
N ASN A 156 21.58 -12.57 5.50
CA ASN A 156 21.38 -13.94 5.00
C ASN A 156 20.88 -13.97 3.54
N ARG A 157 21.54 -13.23 2.65
CA ARG A 157 21.25 -13.15 1.21
C ARG A 157 20.99 -14.51 0.56
N ASP A 158 21.83 -15.51 0.88
CA ASP A 158 21.74 -16.89 0.36
C ASP A 158 20.46 -17.62 0.80
N ARG A 159 19.82 -17.14 1.87
CA ARG A 159 18.53 -17.65 2.29
C ARG A 159 17.38 -17.07 1.47
N TRP A 160 17.56 -15.85 0.90
CA TRP A 160 16.56 -15.20 0.08
C TRP A 160 16.52 -15.80 -1.32
N TRP A 161 17.66 -15.89 -1.98
CA TRP A 161 17.73 -16.34 -3.37
C TRP A 161 18.84 -17.39 -3.54
N ASP A 162 18.59 -18.33 -4.45
CA ASP A 162 19.65 -19.12 -5.06
C ASP A 162 20.65 -18.18 -5.76
N GLU A 163 21.94 -18.48 -5.71
CA GLU A 163 22.99 -17.61 -6.24
C GLU A 163 22.82 -17.32 -7.74
N LYS A 164 22.43 -18.35 -8.51
CA LYS A 164 22.21 -18.18 -9.94
C LYS A 164 20.97 -17.32 -10.23
N THR A 165 19.88 -17.54 -9.49
CA THR A 165 18.67 -16.72 -9.57
C THR A 165 19.00 -15.26 -9.24
N LEU A 166 19.79 -15.00 -8.21
CA LEU A 166 20.16 -13.63 -7.84
C LEU A 166 21.02 -12.96 -8.92
N LYS A 167 21.96 -13.68 -9.53
CA LYS A 167 22.76 -13.16 -10.66
C LYS A 167 21.85 -12.77 -11.85
N GLU A 168 20.84 -13.56 -12.16
CA GLU A 168 19.88 -13.26 -13.22
C GLU A 168 19.01 -12.03 -12.88
N LEU A 169 18.54 -11.89 -11.63
CA LEU A 169 17.80 -10.71 -11.15
C LEU A 169 18.66 -9.43 -11.26
N VAL A 170 19.91 -9.50 -10.83
CA VAL A 170 20.84 -8.36 -10.93
C VAL A 170 21.20 -8.06 -12.39
N ALA A 171 21.39 -9.07 -13.21
CA ALA A 171 21.63 -8.89 -14.66
C ALA A 171 20.44 -8.19 -15.35
N LEU A 172 19.22 -8.52 -14.98
CA LEU A 172 18.01 -7.81 -15.46
C LEU A 172 18.02 -6.35 -15.03
N ARG A 173 18.35 -6.04 -13.76
CA ARG A 173 18.44 -4.66 -13.28
C ARG A 173 19.47 -3.88 -14.07
N GLU A 174 20.69 -4.39 -14.20
CA GLU A 174 21.77 -3.77 -14.97
C GLU A 174 21.36 -3.55 -16.44
N ALA A 175 20.70 -4.53 -17.06
CA ALA A 175 20.24 -4.40 -18.44
C ALA A 175 19.13 -3.33 -18.58
N ILE A 176 18.22 -3.20 -17.61
CA ILE A 176 17.19 -2.15 -17.60
C ILE A 176 17.81 -0.77 -17.43
N ASP A 177 18.73 -0.61 -16.47
CA ASP A 177 19.36 0.67 -16.16
C ASP A 177 20.19 1.18 -17.35
N ASN A 178 20.85 0.28 -18.08
CA ASN A 178 21.67 0.59 -19.25
C ASN A 178 20.89 0.59 -20.58
N ALA A 179 19.60 0.26 -20.59
CA ALA A 179 18.81 0.23 -21.82
C ALA A 179 18.70 1.61 -22.48
N ASP A 180 18.84 1.67 -23.79
CA ASP A 180 18.54 2.87 -24.59
C ASP A 180 17.02 3.00 -24.81
N ALA A 181 16.33 3.49 -23.79
CA ALA A 181 14.88 3.60 -23.76
C ALA A 181 14.42 4.81 -22.94
N PRO A 182 13.21 5.37 -23.19
CA PRO A 182 12.63 6.41 -22.37
C PRO A 182 12.49 6.00 -20.91
N ASP A 183 12.70 6.94 -19.97
CA ASP A 183 12.64 6.68 -18.52
C ASP A 183 11.34 5.98 -18.09
N ARG A 184 10.20 6.37 -18.67
CA ARG A 184 8.89 5.71 -18.38
C ARG A 184 8.86 4.24 -18.76
N GLN A 185 9.53 3.85 -19.84
CA GLN A 185 9.64 2.44 -20.23
C GLN A 185 10.58 1.69 -19.30
N LYS A 186 11.72 2.29 -18.92
CA LYS A 186 12.64 1.72 -17.91
C LYS A 186 11.95 1.54 -16.56
N GLU A 187 11.18 2.53 -16.11
CA GLU A 187 10.41 2.42 -14.87
C GLU A 187 9.40 1.26 -14.91
N LEU A 188 8.72 1.08 -16.03
CA LEU A 188 7.76 -0.01 -16.16
C LEU A 188 8.44 -1.38 -16.20
N LEU A 189 9.59 -1.51 -16.88
CA LEU A 189 10.43 -2.71 -16.86
C LEU A 189 10.93 -2.99 -15.44
N MET A 190 11.37 -1.96 -14.71
CA MET A 190 11.79 -2.10 -13.31
C MET A 190 10.63 -2.57 -12.41
N VAL A 191 9.42 -2.06 -12.57
CA VAL A 191 8.24 -2.57 -11.86
C VAL A 191 7.98 -4.04 -12.18
N GLY A 192 8.14 -4.45 -13.44
CA GLY A 192 8.08 -5.86 -13.83
C GLY A 192 9.12 -6.73 -13.11
N LEU A 193 10.34 -6.24 -12.99
CA LEU A 193 11.42 -6.92 -12.25
C LEU A 193 11.13 -6.97 -10.73
N LEU A 194 10.70 -5.86 -10.14
CA LEU A 194 10.34 -5.83 -8.71
C LEU A 194 9.19 -6.78 -8.39
N ALA A 195 8.23 -6.94 -9.30
CA ALA A 195 7.08 -7.82 -9.10
C ALA A 195 7.44 -9.30 -8.95
N ILE A 196 8.57 -9.72 -9.52
CA ILE A 196 9.02 -11.13 -9.47
C ILE A 196 10.03 -11.42 -8.34
N LEU A 197 10.53 -10.41 -7.63
CA LEU A 197 11.60 -10.60 -6.63
C LEU A 197 11.25 -11.61 -5.54
N VAL A 198 10.00 -11.58 -5.07
CA VAL A 198 9.53 -12.53 -4.04
C VAL A 198 9.24 -13.90 -4.66
N ASP A 199 8.63 -13.94 -5.84
CA ASP A 199 8.32 -15.20 -6.54
C ASP A 199 9.58 -15.96 -6.97
N ALA A 200 10.66 -15.24 -7.25
CA ALA A 200 11.98 -15.81 -7.53
C ALA A 200 12.78 -16.16 -6.25
N SER A 201 12.24 -15.86 -5.05
CA SER A 201 12.93 -16.05 -3.77
C SER A 201 12.45 -17.29 -3.03
N ASN A 202 13.17 -17.67 -1.97
CA ASN A 202 12.74 -18.68 -1.00
C ASN A 202 11.76 -18.14 0.05
N ALA A 203 11.16 -16.98 -0.17
CA ALA A 203 10.15 -16.39 0.70
C ALA A 203 8.77 -16.43 0.06
N THR A 204 7.74 -16.35 0.88
CA THR A 204 6.34 -16.29 0.46
C THR A 204 5.57 -15.28 1.30
N TYR A 205 4.51 -14.73 0.73
CA TYR A 205 3.59 -13.85 1.44
C TYR A 205 2.77 -14.61 2.48
N ASN A 206 2.64 -14.06 3.68
CA ASN A 206 1.77 -14.59 4.72
C ASN A 206 1.01 -13.48 5.47
N HIS A 207 0.26 -13.85 6.53
CA HIS A 207 -0.63 -12.95 7.25
C HIS A 207 0.05 -11.75 7.94
N VAL A 208 1.37 -11.81 8.17
CA VAL A 208 2.09 -10.77 8.90
C VAL A 208 2.99 -9.96 7.98
N SER A 209 3.51 -10.57 6.93
CA SER A 209 4.44 -9.98 5.95
C SER A 209 5.00 -11.11 5.06
N LEU A 210 6.33 -11.22 4.96
CA LEU A 210 7.02 -12.32 4.30
C LEU A 210 7.51 -13.36 5.30
N SER A 211 7.48 -14.63 4.92
CA SER A 211 8.14 -15.71 5.63
C SER A 211 8.91 -16.61 4.67
N PHE A 212 10.00 -17.19 5.16
CA PHE A 212 10.73 -18.18 4.37
C PHE A 212 9.96 -19.49 4.27
N MET A 213 10.06 -20.14 3.14
CA MET A 213 9.55 -21.48 2.92
C MET A 213 10.31 -22.50 3.81
N ASP A 214 9.65 -23.58 4.22
CA ASP A 214 10.28 -24.65 5.00
C ASP A 214 11.39 -25.33 4.20
N GLU A 215 11.17 -25.54 2.90
CA GLU A 215 12.15 -26.03 1.95
C GLU A 215 12.42 -24.96 0.88
N PRO A 216 13.69 -24.56 0.65
CA PRO A 216 14.04 -23.63 -0.41
C PRO A 216 13.61 -24.16 -1.79
N GLN A 217 13.05 -23.31 -2.64
CA GLN A 217 12.68 -23.73 -4.00
C GLN A 217 13.88 -23.94 -4.93
N GLY A 218 15.08 -23.51 -4.53
CA GLY A 218 16.29 -23.61 -5.32
C GLY A 218 16.34 -22.64 -6.49
N TYR A 219 17.03 -23.02 -7.56
CA TYR A 219 17.15 -22.19 -8.74
C TYR A 219 15.80 -21.95 -9.41
N VAL A 220 15.51 -20.67 -9.64
CA VAL A 220 14.37 -20.18 -10.43
C VAL A 220 14.93 -19.33 -11.58
N ASN A 221 14.48 -19.58 -12.79
CA ASN A 221 14.86 -18.75 -13.94
C ASN A 221 14.15 -17.40 -13.84
N ALA A 222 14.87 -16.40 -13.34
CA ALA A 222 14.32 -15.06 -13.12
C ALA A 222 14.05 -14.31 -14.43
N ILE A 223 14.82 -14.59 -15.48
CA ILE A 223 14.66 -13.95 -16.80
C ILE A 223 13.36 -14.42 -17.45
N ASP A 224 13.02 -15.72 -17.37
CA ASP A 224 11.75 -16.22 -17.90
C ASP A 224 10.56 -15.69 -17.10
N LEU A 225 10.66 -15.61 -15.75
CA LEU A 225 9.62 -14.99 -14.92
C LEU A 225 9.38 -13.51 -15.28
N PHE A 226 10.47 -12.78 -15.55
CA PHE A 226 10.39 -11.39 -15.99
C PHE A 226 9.70 -11.26 -17.33
N ASP A 227 10.05 -12.10 -18.31
CA ASP A 227 9.40 -12.11 -19.63
C ASP A 227 7.89 -12.32 -19.52
N ASP A 228 7.48 -13.34 -18.76
CA ASP A 228 6.07 -13.64 -18.49
C ASP A 228 5.34 -12.45 -17.83
N LYS A 229 5.97 -11.81 -16.84
CA LYS A 229 5.42 -10.63 -16.16
C LYS A 229 5.24 -9.47 -17.13
N MET A 230 6.22 -9.21 -17.98
CA MET A 230 6.16 -8.13 -18.95
C MET A 230 5.15 -8.42 -20.09
N VAL A 231 4.94 -9.66 -20.48
CA VAL A 231 3.84 -10.07 -21.37
C VAL A 231 2.48 -9.71 -20.74
N GLN A 232 2.29 -10.00 -19.44
CA GLN A 232 1.08 -9.64 -18.70
C GLN A 232 0.87 -8.12 -18.68
N ILE A 233 1.90 -7.34 -18.31
CA ILE A 233 1.85 -5.87 -18.23
C ILE A 233 1.48 -5.26 -19.59
N ARG A 234 2.14 -5.67 -20.67
CA ARG A 234 1.83 -5.17 -22.03
C ARG A 234 0.40 -5.51 -22.47
N SER A 235 -0.07 -6.70 -22.12
CA SER A 235 -1.47 -7.11 -22.40
C SER A 235 -2.46 -6.20 -21.68
N ASP A 236 -2.18 -5.80 -20.45
CA ASP A 236 -3.05 -4.93 -19.66
C ASP A 236 -3.07 -3.50 -20.21
N ILE A 237 -1.92 -2.94 -20.60
CA ILE A 237 -1.84 -1.62 -21.21
C ILE A 237 -2.71 -1.55 -22.48
N ARG A 238 -2.70 -2.58 -23.31
CA ARG A 238 -3.50 -2.63 -24.55
C ARG A 238 -5.02 -2.55 -24.30
N VAL A 239 -5.51 -3.03 -23.16
CA VAL A 239 -6.95 -3.03 -22.86
C VAL A 239 -7.41 -1.79 -22.08
N LEU A 240 -6.49 -1.00 -21.52
CA LEU A 240 -6.84 0.17 -20.73
C LEU A 240 -7.30 1.37 -21.57
N GLY A 241 -6.67 1.57 -22.72
CA GLY A 241 -6.78 2.82 -23.45
C GLY A 241 -6.14 4.02 -22.71
N PRO A 242 -6.23 5.24 -23.25
CA PRO A 242 -5.60 6.41 -22.65
C PRO A 242 -6.25 6.81 -21.31
N ALA A 243 -5.44 7.27 -20.37
CA ALA A 243 -5.92 7.90 -19.14
C ALA A 243 -6.78 9.13 -19.45
N ARG A 244 -7.83 9.35 -18.63
CA ARG A 244 -8.82 10.41 -18.89
C ARG A 244 -8.71 11.60 -17.95
N GLY A 245 -7.79 11.56 -16.97
CA GLY A 245 -7.54 12.61 -15.98
C GLY A 245 -6.05 12.93 -15.86
N THR A 246 -5.73 13.89 -15.03
CA THR A 246 -4.36 14.18 -14.59
C THR A 246 -4.00 13.32 -13.39
N VAL A 247 -2.71 13.04 -13.23
CA VAL A 247 -2.22 12.24 -12.09
C VAL A 247 -0.93 12.79 -11.55
N ASP A 248 -0.81 12.76 -10.23
CA ASP A 248 0.44 12.92 -9.52
C ASP A 248 0.54 11.88 -8.41
N VAL A 249 1.70 11.22 -8.29
CA VAL A 249 2.00 10.27 -7.22
C VAL A 249 3.31 10.71 -6.57
N ILE A 250 3.25 11.04 -5.29
CA ILE A 250 4.31 11.73 -4.56
C ILE A 250 4.78 10.85 -3.41
N GLY A 251 6.11 10.67 -3.29
CA GLY A 251 6.72 10.09 -2.10
C GLY A 251 6.56 11.04 -0.92
N GLY A 252 5.88 10.61 0.15
CA GLY A 252 5.60 11.49 1.28
C GLY A 252 4.96 10.79 2.48
N ASP A 253 4.90 11.53 3.58
CA ASP A 253 4.31 11.10 4.85
C ASP A 253 2.92 11.73 5.02
N SER A 254 1.88 10.90 5.07
CA SER A 254 0.50 11.36 5.24
C SER A 254 0.28 12.16 6.53
N THR A 255 1.13 12.02 7.55
CA THR A 255 1.11 12.84 8.78
C THR A 255 1.67 14.24 8.58
N LYS A 256 2.28 14.48 7.40
CA LYS A 256 2.84 15.76 6.95
C LYS A 256 2.28 16.15 5.57
N LEU A 257 1.01 15.86 5.34
CA LEU A 257 0.37 15.91 4.03
C LEU A 257 0.56 17.25 3.29
N THR A 258 0.60 18.36 4.04
CA THR A 258 0.82 19.72 3.48
C THR A 258 2.24 19.96 2.96
N GLU A 259 3.21 19.05 3.20
CA GLU A 259 4.52 19.11 2.58
C GLU A 259 4.52 18.54 1.15
N SER A 260 3.52 17.71 0.83
CA SER A 260 3.39 16.99 -0.45
C SER A 260 2.21 17.44 -1.31
N VAL A 261 1.15 17.97 -0.69
CA VAL A 261 -0.11 18.32 -1.36
C VAL A 261 -0.45 19.77 -1.09
N ASP A 262 -0.77 20.52 -2.15
CA ASP A 262 -1.15 21.92 -2.06
C ASP A 262 -2.48 22.11 -1.30
N PRO A 263 -2.65 23.24 -0.56
CA PRO A 263 -3.91 23.54 0.08
C PRO A 263 -5.08 23.65 -0.91
N ASN A 264 -6.24 23.14 -0.52
CA ASN A 264 -7.49 23.17 -1.31
C ASN A 264 -7.34 22.55 -2.72
N SER A 265 -6.50 21.53 -2.88
CA SER A 265 -6.21 20.89 -4.18
C SER A 265 -7.06 19.66 -4.46
N ALA A 266 -7.68 19.05 -3.44
CA ALA A 266 -8.54 17.87 -3.57
C ALA A 266 -9.97 18.15 -3.09
N ASP A 267 -10.93 17.47 -3.68
CA ASP A 267 -12.35 17.56 -3.33
C ASP A 267 -12.95 16.20 -2.90
N THR A 268 -12.16 15.14 -2.98
CA THR A 268 -12.60 13.79 -2.62
C THR A 268 -11.41 13.02 -2.05
N ILE A 269 -11.61 12.31 -0.92
CA ILE A 269 -10.67 11.31 -0.42
C ILE A 269 -11.28 9.91 -0.54
N ILE A 270 -10.54 8.98 -1.12
CA ILE A 270 -10.84 7.55 -1.07
C ILE A 270 -9.54 6.85 -0.71
N THR A 271 -9.48 6.27 0.49
CA THR A 271 -8.24 5.73 1.03
C THR A 271 -8.47 4.53 1.95
N SER A 272 -7.41 3.77 2.17
CA SER A 272 -7.35 2.72 3.19
C SER A 272 -6.05 2.89 3.99
N PRO A 273 -6.07 3.61 5.12
CA PRO A 273 -4.89 3.77 5.95
C PRO A 273 -4.43 2.41 6.49
N PRO A 274 -3.16 2.25 6.86
CA PRO A 274 -2.70 1.06 7.56
C PRO A 274 -3.57 0.74 8.77
N TYR A 275 -3.92 -0.54 8.97
CA TYR A 275 -4.76 -0.94 10.11
C TYR A 275 -3.92 -1.11 11.39
N PRO A 276 -4.48 -0.84 12.58
CA PRO A 276 -3.80 -1.10 13.85
C PRO A 276 -3.80 -2.61 14.20
N ASN A 277 -3.29 -3.44 13.29
CA ASN A 277 -3.26 -4.91 13.36
C ASN A 277 -1.86 -5.51 13.39
N ARG A 278 -0.81 -4.66 13.52
CA ARG A 278 0.60 -5.04 13.54
C ARG A 278 1.12 -5.61 12.21
N TYR A 279 0.45 -5.38 11.09
CA TYR A 279 1.01 -5.69 9.78
C TYR A 279 2.17 -4.74 9.47
N SER A 280 3.27 -5.26 8.94
CA SER A 280 4.44 -4.44 8.62
C SER A 280 4.63 -4.29 7.11
N TYR A 281 4.15 -3.18 6.56
CA TYR A 281 4.28 -2.83 5.15
C TYR A 281 5.73 -2.66 4.71
N ILE A 282 6.58 -2.06 5.57
CA ILE A 282 8.00 -1.88 5.28
C ILE A 282 8.75 -3.23 5.26
N ARG A 283 8.35 -4.16 6.14
CA ARG A 283 8.96 -5.50 6.13
C ARG A 283 8.61 -6.30 4.88
N GLU A 284 7.42 -6.09 4.31
CA GLU A 284 7.00 -6.76 3.07
C GLU A 284 7.88 -6.33 1.89
N THR A 285 8.30 -5.08 1.84
CA THR A 285 9.16 -4.55 0.78
C THR A 285 10.66 -4.62 1.10
N ARG A 286 11.06 -5.17 2.23
CA ARG A 286 12.46 -5.26 2.64
C ARG A 286 13.39 -5.83 1.55
N PRO A 287 13.10 -6.96 0.88
CA PRO A 287 13.98 -7.46 -0.19
C PRO A 287 14.07 -6.49 -1.37
N HIS A 288 13.02 -5.75 -1.68
CA HIS A 288 13.00 -4.74 -2.73
C HIS A 288 13.86 -3.52 -2.38
N LEU A 289 13.77 -3.05 -1.11
CA LEU A 289 14.57 -1.92 -0.61
C LEU A 289 16.07 -2.20 -0.75
N PHE A 290 16.53 -3.37 -0.29
CA PHE A 290 17.92 -3.78 -0.46
C PHE A 290 18.28 -4.04 -1.92
N PHE A 291 17.39 -4.59 -2.72
CA PHE A 291 17.66 -4.88 -4.13
C PHE A 291 17.89 -3.63 -4.97
N LEU A 292 17.26 -2.52 -4.61
CA LEU A 292 17.41 -1.21 -5.26
C LEU A 292 18.41 -0.27 -4.56
N ASP A 293 19.16 -0.76 -3.57
CA ASP A 293 20.11 0.05 -2.79
C ASP A 293 19.48 1.31 -2.16
N LEU A 294 18.23 1.16 -1.68
CA LEU A 294 17.48 2.25 -1.04
C LEU A 294 17.68 2.29 0.48
N VAL A 295 18.35 1.30 1.04
CA VAL A 295 18.68 1.18 2.46
C VAL A 295 20.04 0.52 2.61
N GLU A 296 20.86 1.03 3.54
CA GLU A 296 22.18 0.49 3.82
C GLU A 296 22.11 -0.73 4.75
N ASP A 297 21.23 -0.69 5.76
CA ASP A 297 21.14 -1.74 6.76
C ASP A 297 19.73 -1.97 7.32
N ALA A 298 19.62 -2.96 8.22
CA ALA A 298 18.35 -3.28 8.88
C ALA A 298 17.88 -2.20 9.87
N GLY A 299 18.76 -1.30 10.30
CA GLY A 299 18.46 -0.16 11.17
C GLY A 299 17.60 0.85 10.43
N GLU A 300 17.98 1.22 9.20
CA GLU A 300 17.19 2.12 8.34
C GLU A 300 15.80 1.57 8.02
N VAL A 301 15.70 0.27 7.72
CA VAL A 301 14.39 -0.40 7.57
C VAL A 301 13.56 -0.29 8.86
N GLY A 302 14.22 -0.40 10.02
CA GLY A 302 13.59 -0.23 11.33
C GLY A 302 13.12 1.21 11.59
N GLU A 303 13.87 2.22 11.15
CA GLU A 303 13.49 3.64 11.22
C GLU A 303 12.28 3.94 10.31
N MET A 304 12.31 3.46 9.07
CA MET A 304 11.14 3.56 8.19
C MET A 304 9.88 2.93 8.80
N ALA A 305 10.02 1.77 9.44
CA ALA A 305 8.89 1.12 10.13
C ALA A 305 8.42 1.92 11.35
N LEU A 306 9.31 2.60 12.06
CA LEU A 306 8.98 3.47 13.18
C LEU A 306 8.19 4.71 12.73
N ASP A 307 8.59 5.30 11.62
CA ASP A 307 7.98 6.51 11.07
C ASP A 307 6.67 6.23 10.31
N SER A 308 6.44 5.00 9.87
CA SER A 308 5.18 4.63 9.21
C SER A 308 3.99 4.63 10.18
N VAL A 309 2.79 4.92 9.67
CA VAL A 309 1.54 4.68 10.39
C VAL A 309 1.36 3.18 10.56
N GLY A 310 1.07 2.71 11.79
CA GLY A 310 0.87 1.29 12.08
C GLY A 310 2.14 0.43 12.19
N GLY A 311 3.34 1.02 12.07
CA GLY A 311 4.61 0.29 12.20
C GLY A 311 4.88 -0.24 13.61
N THR A 312 5.31 -1.52 13.72
CA THR A 312 5.55 -2.21 15.02
C THR A 312 6.79 -3.09 15.05
N TRP A 313 7.66 -3.04 14.06
CA TRP A 313 8.81 -3.92 13.96
C TRP A 313 10.14 -3.24 14.34
N GLY A 314 11.10 -4.03 14.81
CA GLY A 314 12.43 -3.57 15.14
C GLY A 314 12.41 -2.51 16.25
N ARG A 315 13.01 -1.33 16.00
CA ARG A 315 13.08 -0.21 16.96
C ARG A 315 11.69 0.27 17.40
N ALA A 316 10.68 0.20 16.53
CA ALA A 316 9.31 0.56 16.88
C ALA A 316 8.75 -0.29 18.03
N THR A 317 9.12 -1.57 18.12
CA THR A 317 8.72 -2.43 19.24
C THR A 317 9.39 -2.00 20.55
N SER A 318 10.70 -1.73 20.52
CA SER A 318 11.44 -1.31 21.73
C SER A 318 10.91 0.00 22.30
N GLU A 319 10.56 0.97 21.46
CA GLU A 319 9.96 2.24 21.92
C GLU A 319 8.61 2.03 22.62
N LEU A 320 7.80 1.06 22.15
CA LEU A 320 6.52 0.73 22.77
C LEU A 320 6.69 0.10 24.16
N GLU A 321 7.83 -0.55 24.44
CA GLU A 321 8.14 -1.17 25.73
C GLU A 321 8.69 -0.16 26.73
N ASP A 322 9.51 0.79 26.28
CA ASP A 322 10.31 1.68 27.13
C ASP A 322 9.60 2.98 27.56
N ALA A 323 8.56 3.41 26.86
CA ALA A 323 7.86 4.65 27.09
C ALA A 323 6.38 4.47 27.46
N TYR A 324 5.79 5.50 28.10
CA TYR A 324 4.35 5.67 28.17
C TYR A 324 3.97 6.77 27.17
N ILE A 325 3.21 6.38 26.12
CA ILE A 325 2.84 7.30 25.03
C ILE A 325 1.50 7.95 25.39
N GLU A 326 1.49 9.26 25.52
CA GLU A 326 0.27 10.03 25.79
C GLU A 326 -0.53 10.31 24.51
N PRO A 327 -1.86 10.41 24.57
CA PRO A 327 -2.67 11.03 23.52
C PRO A 327 -2.15 12.44 23.21
N VAL A 328 -2.11 12.78 21.91
CA VAL A 328 -1.51 14.07 21.47
C VAL A 328 -2.39 15.27 21.79
N ASN A 329 -3.69 15.05 21.95
CA ASN A 329 -4.69 16.07 22.32
C ASN A 329 -5.97 15.38 22.83
N SER A 330 -6.98 16.18 23.20
CA SER A 330 -8.28 15.68 23.70
C SER A 330 -9.03 14.87 22.66
N VAL A 331 -8.90 15.14 21.37
CA VAL A 331 -9.56 14.34 20.30
C VAL A 331 -9.16 12.87 20.42
N VAL A 332 -7.86 12.59 20.53
CA VAL A 332 -7.37 11.21 20.67
C VAL A 332 -7.68 10.65 22.06
N GLU A 333 -7.62 11.47 23.12
CA GLU A 333 -7.94 11.05 24.48
C GLU A 333 -9.39 10.58 24.59
N ASP A 334 -10.33 11.40 24.13
CA ASP A 334 -11.77 11.11 24.19
C ASP A 334 -12.14 9.92 23.30
N ALA A 335 -11.57 9.83 22.07
CA ALA A 335 -11.82 8.72 21.15
C ALA A 335 -11.28 7.36 21.64
N LEU A 336 -10.33 7.35 22.56
CA LEU A 336 -9.73 6.13 23.14
C LEU A 336 -10.19 5.82 24.59
N GLU A 337 -11.08 6.63 25.17
CA GLU A 337 -11.46 6.52 26.60
C GLU A 337 -11.91 5.11 27.03
N ASP A 338 -12.62 4.39 26.16
CA ASP A 338 -13.12 3.03 26.42
C ASP A 338 -12.07 1.93 26.14
N VAL A 339 -11.09 2.17 25.27
CA VAL A 339 -10.14 1.15 24.77
C VAL A 339 -8.82 1.20 25.53
N GLU A 340 -8.31 2.41 25.79
CA GLU A 340 -7.00 2.63 26.40
C GLU A 340 -6.86 1.95 27.79
N PRO A 341 -7.80 2.12 28.75
CA PRO A 341 -7.67 1.49 30.04
C PRO A 341 -7.66 -0.04 29.98
N LEU A 342 -8.47 -0.62 29.09
CA LEU A 342 -8.54 -2.07 28.90
C LEU A 342 -7.22 -2.63 28.36
N LEU A 343 -6.58 -1.91 27.45
CA LEU A 343 -5.27 -2.30 26.90
C LEU A 343 -4.16 -2.14 27.93
N ASP A 344 -4.15 -1.05 28.75
CA ASP A 344 -3.12 -0.84 29.76
C ASP A 344 -3.13 -1.91 30.83
N GLU A 345 -4.31 -2.41 31.23
CA GLU A 345 -4.47 -3.53 32.15
C GLU A 345 -3.93 -4.86 31.59
N GLN A 346 -4.03 -5.07 30.26
CA GLN A 346 -3.63 -6.33 29.62
C GLN A 346 -2.19 -6.31 29.15
N ASP A 347 -1.77 -5.23 28.48
CA ASP A 347 -0.46 -5.16 27.80
C ASP A 347 -0.12 -3.71 27.45
N ARG A 348 0.66 -3.05 28.27
CA ARG A 348 1.07 -1.64 28.05
C ARG A 348 1.71 -1.37 26.69
N PRO A 349 2.60 -2.20 26.14
CA PRO A 349 3.09 -2.02 24.77
C PRO A 349 2.00 -1.97 23.72
N MET A 350 0.91 -2.75 23.88
CA MET A 350 -0.22 -2.69 22.94
C MET A 350 -1.07 -1.44 23.13
N ARG A 351 -1.25 -0.98 24.37
CA ARG A 351 -1.85 0.35 24.63
C ARG A 351 -1.04 1.45 23.95
N ASN A 352 0.27 1.47 24.14
CA ASN A 352 1.16 2.44 23.50
C ASN A 352 1.09 2.39 21.97
N TYR A 353 0.99 1.20 21.40
CA TYR A 353 0.83 1.00 19.97
C TYR A 353 -0.45 1.67 19.43
N VAL A 354 -1.58 1.46 20.10
CA VAL A 354 -2.88 2.03 19.69
C VAL A 354 -2.86 3.54 19.83
N VAL A 355 -2.37 4.08 20.95
CA VAL A 355 -2.26 5.53 21.15
C VAL A 355 -1.33 6.17 20.09
N LYS A 356 -0.16 5.56 19.81
CA LYS A 356 0.75 6.03 18.75
C LYS A 356 0.08 6.05 17.38
N TYR A 357 -0.70 5.01 17.07
CA TYR A 357 -1.43 4.93 15.82
C TYR A 357 -2.42 6.09 15.67
N PHE A 358 -3.28 6.31 16.66
CA PHE A 358 -4.28 7.37 16.58
C PHE A 358 -3.68 8.77 16.71
N ASN A 359 -2.57 8.94 17.43
CA ASN A 359 -1.79 10.18 17.41
C ASN A 359 -1.27 10.53 15.99
N LYS A 360 -0.90 9.53 15.20
CA LYS A 360 -0.51 9.74 13.79
C LYS A 360 -1.72 10.00 12.90
N MET A 361 -2.84 9.31 13.12
CA MET A 361 -4.09 9.58 12.40
C MET A 361 -4.62 10.99 12.69
N GLU A 362 -4.49 11.48 13.92
CA GLU A 362 -4.84 12.87 14.26
C GLU A 362 -4.01 13.89 13.46
N LYS A 363 -2.69 13.70 13.39
CA LYS A 363 -1.82 14.56 12.56
C LYS A 363 -2.18 14.50 11.08
N HIS A 364 -2.53 13.29 10.60
CA HIS A 364 -3.02 13.10 9.25
C HIS A 364 -4.31 13.90 9.00
N MET A 365 -5.30 13.81 9.89
CA MET A 365 -6.57 14.54 9.76
C MET A 365 -6.38 16.06 9.75
N GLN A 366 -5.48 16.60 10.60
CA GLN A 366 -5.09 18.01 10.58
C GLN A 366 -4.45 18.44 9.24
N GLY A 367 -3.78 17.51 8.55
CA GLY A 367 -3.25 17.73 7.20
C GLY A 367 -4.36 17.71 6.15
N VAL A 368 -5.27 16.74 6.25
CA VAL A 368 -6.43 16.59 5.37
C VAL A 368 -7.29 17.84 5.33
N GLU A 369 -7.59 18.42 6.49
CA GLU A 369 -8.36 19.68 6.58
C GLU A 369 -7.81 20.83 5.75
N LYS A 370 -6.50 20.87 5.55
CA LYS A 370 -5.82 21.97 4.85
C LYS A 370 -5.76 21.74 3.33
N VAL A 371 -5.76 20.47 2.91
CA VAL A 371 -5.63 20.11 1.48
C VAL A 371 -6.97 19.90 0.79
N LEU A 372 -8.05 19.68 1.56
CA LEU A 372 -9.40 19.54 1.05
C LEU A 372 -10.08 20.91 0.79
N GLN A 373 -10.93 20.92 -0.21
CA GLN A 373 -11.86 22.02 -0.50
C GLN A 373 -13.10 21.92 0.41
N ASP A 374 -13.81 23.04 0.60
CA ASP A 374 -15.08 23.04 1.31
C ASP A 374 -16.11 22.14 0.59
N GLY A 375 -16.92 21.39 1.34
CA GLY A 375 -17.92 20.46 0.81
C GLY A 375 -17.33 19.20 0.19
N SER A 376 -16.11 18.81 0.57
CA SER A 376 -15.45 17.58 0.12
C SER A 376 -16.08 16.33 0.72
N ASN A 377 -15.90 15.19 0.03
CA ASN A 377 -16.34 13.89 0.50
C ASN A 377 -15.17 13.00 0.84
N MET A 378 -15.31 12.18 1.87
CA MET A 378 -14.28 11.24 2.30
C MET A 378 -14.83 9.82 2.47
N ALA A 379 -14.01 8.83 2.11
CA ALA A 379 -14.23 7.41 2.38
C ALA A 379 -12.94 6.76 2.88
N TYR A 380 -12.93 6.36 4.14
CA TYR A 380 -11.82 5.66 4.78
C TYR A 380 -12.19 4.20 4.99
N THR A 381 -11.50 3.29 4.30
CA THR A 381 -11.68 1.85 4.46
C THR A 381 -10.77 1.36 5.57
N VAL A 382 -11.36 0.79 6.63
CA VAL A 382 -10.63 0.32 7.81
C VAL A 382 -11.17 -1.02 8.30
N GLY A 383 -10.35 -1.73 9.06
CA GLY A 383 -10.76 -2.95 9.75
C GLY A 383 -10.66 -2.79 11.26
N ASN A 384 -11.60 -3.41 12.00
CA ASN A 384 -11.39 -3.57 13.43
C ASN A 384 -10.22 -4.53 13.71
N SER A 385 -9.61 -4.40 14.87
CA SER A 385 -8.50 -5.24 15.32
C SER A 385 -8.77 -5.84 16.69
N GLU A 386 -8.17 -6.98 16.99
CA GLU A 386 -8.17 -7.58 18.32
C GLU A 386 -6.73 -7.69 18.83
N LEU A 387 -6.41 -6.93 19.85
CA LEU A 387 -5.10 -6.87 20.48
C LEU A 387 -5.18 -7.35 21.92
N LYS A 388 -4.52 -8.47 22.23
CA LYS A 388 -4.52 -9.09 23.57
C LYS A 388 -5.92 -9.32 24.17
N GLY A 389 -6.91 -9.62 23.32
CA GLY A 389 -8.30 -9.86 23.73
C GLY A 389 -9.16 -8.60 23.85
N VAL A 390 -8.60 -7.43 23.59
CA VAL A 390 -9.33 -6.16 23.50
C VAL A 390 -9.66 -5.86 22.05
N GLU A 391 -10.92 -5.60 21.74
CA GLU A 391 -11.35 -5.15 20.42
C GLU A 391 -11.08 -3.65 20.26
N VAL A 392 -10.36 -3.29 19.19
CA VAL A 392 -10.14 -1.91 18.75
C VAL A 392 -11.04 -1.66 17.56
N ARG A 393 -12.11 -0.91 17.75
CA ARG A 393 -13.10 -0.55 16.72
C ARG A 393 -12.64 0.68 15.98
N THR A 394 -11.69 0.46 15.08
CA THR A 394 -11.05 1.55 14.31
C THR A 394 -12.05 2.42 13.56
N ASP A 395 -13.13 1.82 13.06
CA ASP A 395 -14.22 2.54 12.36
C ASP A 395 -14.97 3.51 13.28
N GLU A 396 -15.30 3.10 14.50
CA GLU A 396 -15.99 3.96 15.47
C GLU A 396 -15.05 5.08 15.96
N ILE A 397 -13.82 4.75 16.33
CA ILE A 397 -12.82 5.73 16.76
C ILE A 397 -12.55 6.79 15.68
N LEU A 398 -12.41 6.39 14.41
CA LEU A 398 -12.24 7.35 13.32
C LEU A 398 -13.48 8.21 13.08
N ALA A 399 -14.68 7.65 13.23
CA ALA A 399 -15.92 8.41 13.11
C ALA A 399 -16.02 9.50 14.21
N ASP A 400 -15.69 9.15 15.46
CA ASP A 400 -15.63 10.11 16.56
C ASP A 400 -14.61 11.22 16.30
N MET A 401 -13.40 10.86 15.82
CA MET A 401 -12.39 11.84 15.43
C MET A 401 -12.88 12.76 14.30
N PHE A 402 -13.57 12.25 13.27
CA PHE A 402 -14.13 13.10 12.22
C PHE A 402 -15.17 14.10 12.76
N ILE A 403 -16.03 13.67 13.68
CA ILE A 403 -17.01 14.54 14.33
C ILE A 403 -16.31 15.66 15.12
N GLU A 404 -15.28 15.33 15.88
CA GLU A 404 -14.47 16.32 16.62
C GLU A 404 -13.74 17.31 15.69
N HIS A 405 -13.39 16.88 14.46
CA HIS A 405 -12.88 17.73 13.39
C HIS A 405 -13.96 18.54 12.65
N GLY A 406 -15.23 18.45 13.07
CA GLY A 406 -16.33 19.27 12.57
C GLY A 406 -17.00 18.76 11.30
N TYR A 407 -16.91 17.45 11.01
CA TYR A 407 -17.69 16.82 9.95
C TYR A 407 -19.08 16.45 10.49
N ASP A 408 -20.14 16.96 9.84
CA ASP A 408 -21.52 16.83 10.33
C ASP A 408 -22.21 15.55 9.84
N ASP A 409 -21.91 15.07 8.63
CA ASP A 409 -22.47 13.84 8.05
C ASP A 409 -21.43 12.70 8.10
N VAL A 410 -21.44 11.95 9.19
CA VAL A 410 -20.55 10.79 9.40
C VAL A 410 -21.36 9.51 9.37
N THR A 411 -21.01 8.58 8.49
CA THR A 411 -21.68 7.27 8.33
C THR A 411 -20.65 6.15 8.35
N ILE A 412 -20.87 5.13 9.17
CA ILE A 412 -20.09 3.88 9.16
C ILE A 412 -20.84 2.81 8.38
N ALA A 413 -20.25 2.32 7.30
CA ALA A 413 -20.79 1.23 6.51
C ALA A 413 -19.99 -0.06 6.75
N ARG A 414 -20.47 -0.94 7.63
CA ARG A 414 -19.84 -2.22 7.94
C ARG A 414 -20.15 -3.27 6.89
N ALA A 415 -19.12 -3.87 6.34
CA ALA A 415 -19.21 -5.06 5.54
C ALA A 415 -19.29 -6.31 6.43
N ARG A 416 -19.81 -7.39 5.88
CA ARG A 416 -19.93 -8.67 6.58
C ARG A 416 -18.56 -9.20 7.00
N SER A 417 -18.51 -9.90 8.16
CA SER A 417 -17.30 -10.39 8.81
C SER A 417 -16.40 -11.22 7.88
N ARG A 418 -15.08 -11.05 8.05
CA ARG A 418 -14.05 -11.91 7.45
C ARG A 418 -14.26 -13.37 7.86
N ASN A 419 -13.93 -14.31 6.98
CA ASN A 419 -13.98 -15.77 7.21
C ASN A 419 -12.97 -16.26 8.30
N SER A 420 -12.51 -15.40 9.19
CA SER A 420 -11.63 -15.75 10.31
C SER A 420 -12.45 -16.12 11.55
N LYS A 421 -11.88 -16.93 12.43
CA LYS A 421 -12.49 -17.40 13.69
C LYS A 421 -12.83 -16.28 14.69
N LYS A 422 -12.58 -15.01 14.36
CA LYS A 422 -12.80 -13.82 15.18
C LYS A 422 -13.84 -12.93 14.52
N ALA A 423 -14.53 -12.11 15.29
CA ALA A 423 -15.50 -11.12 14.81
C ALA A 423 -14.81 -9.91 14.12
N LEU A 424 -13.84 -10.20 13.23
CA LEU A 424 -13.16 -9.17 12.44
C LEU A 424 -13.99 -8.81 11.22
N TYR A 425 -14.15 -7.52 10.97
CA TYR A 425 -14.89 -6.97 9.84
C TYR A 425 -14.10 -5.84 9.16
N GLU A 426 -14.53 -5.46 8.01
CA GLU A 426 -14.11 -4.24 7.34
C GLU A 426 -15.27 -3.26 7.29
N ALA A 427 -14.96 -1.98 7.39
CA ALA A 427 -15.91 -0.90 7.34
C ALA A 427 -15.39 0.23 6.46
N ILE A 428 -16.32 1.02 5.92
CA ILE A 428 -16.01 2.30 5.29
C ILE A 428 -16.59 3.38 6.19
N VAL A 429 -15.75 4.30 6.64
CA VAL A 429 -16.16 5.50 7.32
C VAL A 429 -16.28 6.61 6.27
N TYR A 430 -17.50 7.04 6.01
CA TYR A 430 -17.79 8.18 5.17
C TYR A 430 -17.90 9.43 6.02
N ALA A 431 -17.39 10.55 5.52
CA ALA A 431 -17.59 11.85 6.13
C ALA A 431 -17.74 12.92 5.04
N SER A 432 -18.63 13.89 5.27
CA SER A 432 -18.87 15.04 4.38
C SER A 432 -19.39 16.24 5.17
N ASP A 433 -19.59 17.36 4.47
CA ASP A 433 -20.19 18.60 4.99
C ASP A 433 -19.45 19.14 6.23
N ARG A 434 -18.36 19.87 5.96
CA ARG A 434 -17.61 20.64 6.95
C ARG A 434 -17.80 22.14 6.72
#